data_d4e782d28b18157b667314498bf19dc6
#
_entry.id   d4e782d28b18157b667314498bf19dc6
#
_cell.length_a   1.000
_cell.length_b   1.000
_cell.length_c   1.000
_cell.angle_alpha   90.00
_cell.angle_beta   90.00
_cell.angle_gamma   90.00
#
_symmetry.space_group_name_H-M   'P 1'
#
loop_
_entity.id
_entity.type
_entity.pdbx_description
1 polymer ?
#
loop_
_entity_poly.entity_id
_entity_poly.type
_entity_poly.pdbx_seq_one_letter_code
_entity_poly.pdbx_strand_id
1 'polypeptide(L)'
;MSDPTTDDVRRYIADGLACEHLAVEGDGRHFFATIVSPAFEGQPRVRRHQQVYAALGDRMREQIHALSMKTLTPAEWAAESQRSQHHHH
;
A
#
# COMPACT_ATOMS: atom_id res chain seq x y z
N MET A 1 13.50 16.56 -13.86
CA MET A 1 13.23 15.64 -12.80
C MET A 1 12.23 14.63 -13.23
N SER A 2 12.50 13.39 -12.91
CA SER A 2 11.61 12.32 -13.37
C SER A 2 10.52 12.05 -12.35
N ASP A 3 9.42 11.53 -12.83
CA ASP A 3 8.35 11.09 -11.96
C ASP A 3 8.78 9.87 -11.15
N PRO A 4 8.18 9.64 -9.99
CA PRO A 4 8.54 8.47 -9.21
C PRO A 4 8.20 7.19 -9.95
N THR A 5 9.02 6.17 -9.75
CA THR A 5 8.77 4.83 -10.27
C THR A 5 8.01 4.01 -9.22
N THR A 6 7.57 2.82 -9.61
CA THR A 6 6.93 1.93 -8.64
C THR A 6 7.90 1.57 -7.52
N ASP A 7 9.20 1.43 -7.84
CA ASP A 7 10.20 1.17 -6.81
C ASP A 7 10.36 2.34 -5.86
N ASP A 8 10.29 3.56 -6.38
CA ASP A 8 10.36 4.76 -5.55
C ASP A 8 9.18 4.81 -4.58
N VAL A 9 7.97 4.58 -5.09
CA VAL A 9 6.78 4.62 -4.25
C VAL A 9 6.85 3.54 -3.16
N ARG A 10 7.28 2.34 -3.54
CA ARG A 10 7.42 1.26 -2.55
C ARG A 10 8.42 1.65 -1.46
N ARG A 11 9.53 2.24 -1.86
CA ARG A 11 10.56 2.65 -0.90
C ARG A 11 10.04 3.73 0.03
N TYR A 12 9.30 4.69 -0.51
CA TYR A 12 8.75 5.77 0.31
C TYR A 12 7.81 5.22 1.38
N ILE A 13 6.96 4.29 1.00
CA ILE A 13 6.04 3.68 1.96
C ILE A 13 6.81 2.87 3.00
N ALA A 14 7.77 2.07 2.56
CA ALA A 14 8.55 1.22 3.45
C ALA A 14 9.36 2.03 4.45
N ASP A 15 9.83 3.21 4.04
CA ASP A 15 10.61 4.05 4.94
C ASP A 15 9.78 4.58 6.11
N GLY A 16 8.51 4.80 5.89
CA GLY A 16 7.65 5.43 6.89
C GLY A 16 6.65 4.50 7.57
N LEU A 17 6.57 3.24 7.14
CA LEU A 17 5.55 2.32 7.66
C LEU A 17 6.08 0.90 7.64
N ALA A 18 6.02 0.23 8.78
CA ALA A 18 6.46 -1.17 8.86
C ALA A 18 5.43 -2.06 8.15
N CYS A 19 5.86 -2.76 7.12
CA CYS A 19 4.99 -3.59 6.30
C CYS A 19 5.46 -5.03 6.31
N GLU A 20 4.51 -5.97 6.41
CA GLU A 20 4.82 -7.38 6.23
C GLU A 20 4.81 -7.77 4.76
N HIS A 21 4.00 -7.08 3.98
CA HIS A 21 3.96 -7.25 2.54
C HIS A 21 3.71 -5.90 1.92
N LEU A 22 4.43 -5.61 0.85
CA LEU A 22 4.28 -4.33 0.19
C LEU A 22 4.61 -4.51 -1.28
N ALA A 23 3.63 -4.27 -2.13
CA ALA A 23 3.80 -4.35 -3.58
C ALA A 23 3.22 -3.09 -4.21
N VAL A 24 3.92 -2.55 -5.18
CA VAL A 24 3.43 -1.39 -5.92
C VAL A 24 3.51 -1.70 -7.39
N GLU A 25 2.40 -1.50 -8.09
CA GLU A 25 2.30 -1.70 -9.53
C GLU A 25 1.88 -0.40 -10.17
N GLY A 26 2.15 -0.26 -11.44
CA GLY A 26 1.70 0.94 -12.13
C GLY A 26 2.36 1.10 -13.48
N ASP A 27 1.84 2.06 -14.24
CA ASP A 27 2.32 2.37 -15.59
C ASP A 27 3.07 3.70 -15.66
N GLY A 28 3.44 4.27 -14.53
CA GLY A 28 4.10 5.56 -14.45
C GLY A 28 3.16 6.73 -14.28
N ARG A 29 1.89 6.55 -14.59
CA ARG A 29 0.87 7.60 -14.40
C ARG A 29 -0.04 7.29 -13.24
N HIS A 30 -0.32 6.02 -13.02
CA HIS A 30 -1.15 5.55 -11.93
C HIS A 30 -0.39 4.47 -11.19
N PHE A 31 -0.55 4.47 -9.88
CA PHE A 31 0.10 3.49 -9.02
C PHE A 31 -0.95 2.78 -8.20
N PHE A 32 -0.76 1.50 -8.00
CA PHE A 32 -1.61 0.71 -7.11
C PHE A 32 -0.72 0.00 -6.10
N ALA A 33 -0.93 0.29 -4.83
CA ALA A 33 -0.14 -0.29 -3.74
C ALA A 33 -0.97 -1.28 -2.95
N THR A 34 -0.41 -2.44 -2.69
CA THR A 34 -0.97 -3.42 -1.75
C THR A 34 -0.09 -3.39 -0.52
N ILE A 35 -0.66 -3.00 0.61
CA ILE A 35 0.10 -2.73 1.82
C ILE A 35 -0.47 -3.55 2.96
N VAL A 36 0.35 -4.43 3.53
CA VAL A 36 -0.03 -5.26 4.65
C VAL A 36 0.81 -4.83 5.85
N SER A 37 0.17 -4.36 6.89
CA SER A 37 0.89 -3.83 8.04
C SER A 37 0.15 -4.10 9.34
N PRO A 38 0.85 -4.51 10.41
CA PRO A 38 0.23 -4.63 11.72
C PRO A 38 -0.24 -3.29 12.28
N ALA A 39 0.29 -2.17 11.76
CA ALA A 39 -0.15 -0.84 12.19
C ALA A 39 -1.60 -0.56 11.82
N PHE A 40 -2.17 -1.34 10.92
CA PHE A 40 -3.56 -1.16 10.49
C PHE A 40 -4.56 -1.87 11.39
N GLU A 41 -4.10 -2.67 12.33
CA GLU A 41 -5.00 -3.43 13.21
C GLU A 41 -5.83 -2.48 14.04
N GLY A 42 -7.15 -2.74 14.08
CA GLY A 42 -8.07 -1.89 14.80
C GLY A 42 -8.36 -0.56 14.15
N GLN A 43 -7.82 -0.30 12.97
CA GLN A 43 -8.00 0.98 12.31
C GLN A 43 -8.97 0.87 11.14
N PRO A 44 -9.92 1.80 11.02
CA PRO A 44 -10.78 1.83 9.83
C PRO A 44 -9.98 2.24 8.61
N ARG A 45 -10.56 1.98 7.43
CA ARG A 45 -9.87 2.21 6.17
C ARG A 45 -9.35 3.63 6.03
N VAL A 46 -10.12 4.61 6.43
CA VAL A 46 -9.71 6.00 6.28
C VAL A 46 -8.46 6.31 7.11
N ARG A 47 -8.37 5.71 8.30
CA ARG A 47 -7.19 5.89 9.14
C ARG A 47 -5.96 5.21 8.55
N ARG A 48 -6.17 4.03 7.95
CA ARG A 48 -5.07 3.32 7.29
C ARG A 48 -4.51 4.15 6.15
N HIS A 49 -5.38 4.75 5.35
CA HIS A 49 -4.95 5.60 4.24
C HIS A 49 -4.19 6.82 4.76
N GLN A 50 -4.63 7.39 5.86
CA GLN A 50 -3.94 8.53 6.46
C GLN A 50 -2.54 8.14 6.92
N GLN A 51 -2.37 6.92 7.46
CA GLN A 51 -1.07 6.44 7.86
C GLN A 51 -0.13 6.31 6.65
N VAL A 52 -0.65 5.84 5.54
CA VAL A 52 0.15 5.73 4.32
C VAL A 52 0.54 7.10 3.79
N TYR A 53 -0.40 8.04 3.78
CA TYR A 53 -0.09 9.40 3.33
C TYR A 53 0.95 10.04 4.24
N ALA A 54 0.87 9.79 5.54
CA ALA A 54 1.88 10.30 6.46
C ALA A 54 3.26 9.70 6.17
N ALA A 55 3.29 8.41 5.81
CA ALA A 55 4.56 7.77 5.47
C ALA A 55 5.16 8.37 4.20
N LEU A 56 4.31 8.70 3.24
CA LEU A 56 4.78 9.31 2.00
C LEU A 56 5.27 10.74 2.19
N GLY A 57 4.67 11.46 3.12
CA GLY A 57 5.03 12.85 3.35
C GLY A 57 4.81 13.68 2.09
N ASP A 58 5.81 14.49 1.72
CA ASP A 58 5.73 15.34 0.54
C ASP A 58 6.27 14.69 -0.72
N ARG A 59 6.75 13.45 -0.62
CA ARG A 59 7.48 12.84 -1.72
C ARG A 59 6.64 12.61 -2.96
N MET A 60 5.33 12.46 -2.77
CA MET A 60 4.41 12.26 -3.89
C MET A 60 3.36 13.36 -3.96
N ARG A 61 3.72 14.56 -3.53
CA ARG A 61 2.75 15.63 -3.40
C ARG A 61 1.95 15.87 -4.69
N GLU A 62 2.63 15.86 -5.82
CA GLU A 62 1.99 16.14 -7.09
C GLU A 62 1.30 14.92 -7.69
N GLN A 63 1.73 13.73 -7.29
CA GLN A 63 1.20 12.49 -7.86
C GLN A 63 0.32 11.73 -6.88
N ILE A 64 0.01 12.32 -5.72
CA ILE A 64 -0.68 11.57 -4.67
C ILE A 64 -2.07 11.09 -5.10
N HIS A 65 -2.74 11.87 -5.93
CA HIS A 65 -4.07 11.47 -6.40
C HIS A 65 -4.01 10.36 -7.45
N ALA A 66 -2.82 10.05 -7.94
CA ALA A 66 -2.64 8.93 -8.87
C ALA A 66 -2.36 7.62 -8.12
N LEU A 67 -2.31 7.65 -6.79
CA LEU A 67 -2.05 6.46 -5.98
C LEU A 67 -3.36 5.88 -5.47
N SER A 68 -3.62 4.63 -5.85
CA SER A 68 -4.67 3.83 -5.24
C SER A 68 -4.03 2.82 -4.31
N MET A 69 -4.72 2.44 -3.24
CA MET A 69 -4.11 1.53 -2.30
C MET A 69 -5.12 0.56 -1.72
N LYS A 70 -4.63 -0.62 -1.41
CA LYS A 70 -5.35 -1.64 -0.68
C LYS A 70 -4.59 -1.86 0.62
N THR A 71 -5.24 -1.62 1.74
CA THR A 71 -4.60 -1.70 3.05
C THR A 71 -5.18 -2.86 3.83
N LEU A 72 -4.32 -3.72 4.34
CA LEU A 72 -4.74 -4.95 5.00
C LEU A 72 -3.94 -5.15 6.27
N THR A 73 -4.59 -5.74 7.27
CA THR A 73 -3.85 -6.29 8.40
C THR A 73 -3.26 -7.64 7.99
N PRO A 74 -2.27 -8.14 8.74
CA PRO A 74 -1.74 -9.48 8.45
C PRO A 74 -2.81 -10.56 8.45
N ALA A 75 -3.79 -10.46 9.36
CA ALA A 75 -4.88 -11.43 9.42
C ALA A 75 -5.77 -11.35 8.19
N GLU A 76 -6.07 -10.14 7.73
CA GLU A 76 -6.87 -9.95 6.52
C GLU A 76 -6.16 -10.49 5.30
N TRP A 77 -4.85 -10.26 5.24
CA TRP A 77 -4.04 -10.77 4.14
C TRP A 77 -4.03 -12.29 4.10
N ALA A 78 -3.86 -12.92 5.27
CA ALA A 78 -3.89 -14.37 5.37
C ALA A 78 -5.25 -14.92 4.96
N ALA A 79 -6.33 -14.26 5.35
CA ALA A 79 -7.67 -14.69 4.99
C ALA A 79 -7.91 -14.60 3.49
N GLU A 80 -7.39 -13.55 2.85
CA GLU A 80 -7.51 -13.43 1.40
C GLU A 80 -6.73 -14.52 0.68
N SER A 81 -5.54 -14.83 1.16
CA SER A 81 -4.73 -15.89 0.56
C SER A 81 -5.42 -17.23 0.66
N GLN A 82 -6.01 -17.53 1.81
CA GLN A 82 -6.74 -18.77 2.01
C GLN A 82 -7.97 -18.83 1.11
N ARG A 83 -8.67 -17.74 0.96
CA ARG A 83 -9.84 -17.66 0.11
C ARG A 83 -9.47 -17.91 -1.34
N SER A 84 -8.36 -17.37 -1.79
CA SER A 84 -7.87 -17.60 -3.14
C SER A 84 -7.55 -19.05 -3.37
N GLN A 85 -6.98 -19.75 -2.37
CA GLN A 85 -6.65 -21.14 -2.49
C GLN A 85 -7.89 -22.03 -2.59
N HIS A 86 -8.97 -21.60 -1.95
CA HIS A 86 -10.21 -22.36 -2.02
C HIS A 86 -10.97 -22.17 -3.32
N HIS A 87 -10.51 -21.29 -4.15
CA HIS A 87 -11.22 -20.93 -5.35
C HIS A 87 -11.09 -21.94 -6.45
N HIS A 88 -10.29 -22.89 -6.31
CA HIS A 88 -10.04 -23.76 -7.35
C HIS A 88 -10.67 -25.05 -7.21
N HIS A 89 -11.72 -25.27 -6.93
CA HIS A 89 -12.20 -26.61 -6.85
C HIS A 89 -12.81 -27.09 -8.08
#